data_d3939d2186ea1cf8227badceed68b003
#
_entry.id   d3939d2186ea1cf8227badceed68b003
#
_cell.length_a   1.000
_cell.length_b   1.000
_cell.length_c   1.000
_cell.angle_alpha   90.00
_cell.angle_beta   90.00
_cell.angle_gamma   90.00
#
_symmetry.space_group_name_H-M   'P 1'
#
loop_
_entity.id
_entity.type
_entity.pdbx_description
1 polymer ?
#
loop_
_entity_poly.entity_id
_entity_poly.type
_entity_poly.pdbx_seq_one_letter_code
_entity_poly.pdbx_strand_id
1 'polypeptide(L)'
;MARRFLFAWRNLTPSRLLPFLEWLPGYRAGNLKGDLFAGLTVALVLVPQSMAYAQLAGLPAYYGLYAAFLPPAVASLFGSSRQLATGPVAVVSLMTAVALQPLAAAGSQAYIGYAVALALMVGLFQFGLGLFRLGLVVNFLSHPVIGGFTNAAAIIIATGQLSKLFGVTVDSGEQHYQTVIQVVQAALHYIHWPTLMMGLFAFAIMLVLKKISLRIPNVLVAVAATTLISWATGFEQKSTMPLESVVDADTRALIVHFNAETTQLDQLEDRRTRINYTLKQAKIDGQRIIAIHSQRNLDILNHQMALKAEQTADDRYRLRRLLFEAGRNKDGSIRFYAKGARPAESDKVGRNWRLRVGNAPLDASALVFHGGGEVVGDIPKGLPDFSIPEIDGHSAMTLMPPAIIIALLGFMEAISIAKAMAAKTGQRIDPNQELMGQGLANMIGSAAQSYPVAGSFSRSAVNLQAGAVSGLSNVFASLAVVATLFFFTPLLYHLPQSVLAAIIMIAVAGLINARGFIHAGGPNGMTGPSQ
;
A
#
# COMPACT_ATOMS: atom_id res chain seq x y z
N MET A 1 25.60 -14.90 -30.29
CA MET A 1 24.41 -14.93 -29.41
C MET A 1 23.53 -16.15 -29.64
N ALA A 2 23.14 -16.50 -30.85
CA ALA A 2 22.24 -17.65 -31.14
C ALA A 2 22.74 -19.02 -30.63
N ARG A 3 24.05 -19.34 -30.70
CA ARG A 3 24.58 -20.61 -30.17
C ARG A 3 24.51 -20.73 -28.62
N ARG A 4 24.58 -19.63 -27.88
CA ARG A 4 24.35 -19.62 -26.42
C ARG A 4 22.86 -19.78 -26.07
N PHE A 5 21.96 -19.30 -26.92
CA PHE A 5 20.51 -19.49 -26.79
C PHE A 5 20.12 -20.97 -26.93
N LEU A 6 20.61 -21.64 -27.98
CA LEU A 6 20.34 -23.07 -28.23
C LEU A 6 20.95 -23.99 -27.15
N PHE A 7 22.10 -23.60 -26.56
CA PHE A 7 22.74 -24.34 -25.48
C PHE A 7 22.00 -24.21 -24.15
N ALA A 8 21.31 -23.08 -23.91
CA ALA A 8 20.48 -22.85 -22.70
C ALA A 8 19.24 -23.75 -22.70
N TRP A 9 18.61 -23.97 -23.85
CA TRP A 9 17.40 -24.81 -23.98
C TRP A 9 17.71 -26.31 -23.89
N ARG A 10 18.88 -26.73 -24.30
CA ARG A 10 19.27 -28.16 -24.30
C ARG A 10 19.60 -28.74 -22.93
N ASN A 11 19.75 -27.91 -21.91
CA ASN A 11 20.04 -28.29 -20.51
C ASN A 11 18.91 -27.94 -19.53
N LEU A 12 17.67 -27.75 -19.99
CA LEU A 12 16.49 -27.62 -19.14
C LEU A 12 16.13 -28.98 -18.58
N THR A 13 16.71 -29.33 -17.43
CA THR A 13 16.21 -30.44 -16.63
C THR A 13 14.85 -30.06 -16.06
N PRO A 14 13.88 -30.99 -15.93
CA PRO A 14 12.57 -30.71 -15.33
C PRO A 14 12.66 -30.04 -13.94
N SER A 15 13.70 -30.33 -13.18
CA SER A 15 13.97 -29.73 -11.87
C SER A 15 14.32 -28.25 -11.92
N ARG A 16 14.82 -27.73 -13.05
CA ARG A 16 15.05 -26.28 -13.22
C ARG A 16 13.80 -25.50 -13.57
N LEU A 17 12.85 -26.12 -14.25
CA LEU A 17 11.55 -25.51 -14.55
C LEU A 17 10.63 -25.58 -13.33
N LEU A 18 10.74 -26.66 -12.56
CA LEU A 18 9.90 -26.96 -11.41
C LEU A 18 10.80 -27.30 -10.19
N PRO A 19 11.41 -26.28 -9.54
CA PRO A 19 12.36 -26.49 -8.43
C PRO A 19 11.79 -27.26 -7.25
N PHE A 20 10.47 -27.22 -7.05
CA PHE A 20 9.81 -27.99 -6.01
C PHE A 20 9.96 -29.52 -6.20
N LEU A 21 10.25 -30.01 -7.40
CA LEU A 21 10.55 -31.43 -7.65
C LEU A 21 11.87 -31.88 -7.01
N GLU A 22 12.79 -30.97 -6.66
CA GLU A 22 14.05 -31.35 -5.99
C GLU A 22 13.84 -31.77 -4.53
N TRP A 23 12.92 -31.15 -3.83
CA TRP A 23 12.68 -31.44 -2.41
C TRP A 23 11.46 -32.36 -2.18
N LEU A 24 10.55 -32.49 -3.16
CA LEU A 24 9.34 -33.29 -3.05
C LEU A 24 9.62 -34.79 -2.79
N PRO A 25 10.60 -35.46 -3.46
CA PRO A 25 10.87 -36.88 -3.23
C PRO A 25 11.32 -37.22 -1.81
N GLY A 26 11.95 -36.27 -1.11
CA GLY A 26 12.39 -36.41 0.29
C GLY A 26 11.38 -35.94 1.34
N TYR A 27 10.19 -35.50 0.91
CA TYR A 27 9.18 -34.88 1.78
C TYR A 27 8.44 -35.94 2.60
N ARG A 28 8.45 -35.83 3.93
CA ARG A 28 7.85 -36.76 4.87
C ARG A 28 6.62 -36.15 5.57
N ALA A 29 5.73 -36.99 6.08
CA ALA A 29 4.54 -36.56 6.83
C ALA A 29 4.87 -35.65 8.04
N GLY A 30 6.05 -35.82 8.66
CA GLY A 30 6.52 -34.94 9.72
C GLY A 30 6.79 -33.49 9.24
N ASN A 31 7.31 -33.34 7.99
CA ASN A 31 7.57 -32.05 7.38
C ASN A 31 6.26 -31.31 7.08
N LEU A 32 5.19 -32.06 6.71
CA LEU A 32 3.87 -31.47 6.44
C LEU A 32 3.30 -30.76 7.66
N LYS A 33 3.45 -31.33 8.86
CA LYS A 33 3.02 -30.68 10.11
C LYS A 33 3.79 -29.39 10.36
N GLY A 34 5.11 -29.39 10.14
CA GLY A 34 5.96 -28.22 10.28
C GLY A 34 5.57 -27.12 9.30
N ASP A 35 5.41 -27.45 8.02
CA ASP A 35 5.05 -26.48 6.97
C ASP A 35 3.63 -25.95 7.15
N LEU A 36 2.67 -26.78 7.55
CA LEU A 36 1.30 -26.35 7.84
C LEU A 36 1.26 -25.35 9.00
N PHE A 37 1.94 -25.68 10.11
CA PHE A 37 2.00 -24.80 11.28
C PHE A 37 2.73 -23.49 10.96
N ALA A 38 3.83 -23.57 10.24
CA ALA A 38 4.58 -22.39 9.80
C ALA A 38 3.74 -21.53 8.83
N GLY A 39 3.06 -22.14 7.86
CA GLY A 39 2.20 -21.43 6.92
C GLY A 39 1.04 -20.70 7.61
N LEU A 40 0.36 -21.36 8.54
CA LEU A 40 -0.68 -20.72 9.33
C LEU A 40 -0.13 -19.55 10.16
N THR A 41 1.03 -19.74 10.80
CA THR A 41 1.68 -18.68 11.58
C THR A 41 2.05 -17.49 10.71
N VAL A 42 2.57 -17.73 9.50
CA VAL A 42 2.87 -16.68 8.52
C VAL A 42 1.59 -15.97 8.08
N ALA A 43 0.51 -16.69 7.78
CA ALA A 43 -0.76 -16.11 7.34
C ALA A 43 -1.36 -15.15 8.38
N LEU A 44 -1.25 -15.47 9.67
CA LEU A 44 -1.73 -14.62 10.77
C LEU A 44 -1.03 -13.25 10.82
N VAL A 45 0.20 -13.17 10.34
CA VAL A 45 0.95 -11.91 10.19
C VAL A 45 0.71 -11.29 8.82
N LEU A 46 0.67 -12.12 7.78
CA LEU A 46 0.55 -11.70 6.39
C LEU A 46 -0.76 -10.93 6.12
N VAL A 47 -1.91 -11.44 6.61
CA VAL A 47 -3.23 -10.85 6.36
C VAL A 47 -3.29 -9.37 6.76
N PRO A 48 -3.10 -8.96 8.02
CA PRO A 48 -3.19 -7.56 8.39
C PRO A 48 -2.04 -6.71 7.79
N GLN A 49 -0.86 -7.29 7.64
CA GLN A 49 0.31 -6.61 7.09
C GLN A 49 0.13 -6.29 5.59
N SER A 50 -0.41 -7.25 4.82
CA SER A 50 -0.68 -7.05 3.40
C SER A 50 -1.74 -5.97 3.15
N MET A 51 -2.80 -5.93 3.97
CA MET A 51 -3.82 -4.88 3.93
C MET A 51 -3.22 -3.49 4.22
N ALA A 52 -2.34 -3.41 5.22
CA ALA A 52 -1.62 -2.19 5.56
C ALA A 52 -0.73 -1.71 4.39
N TYR A 53 -0.01 -2.63 3.74
CA TYR A 53 0.88 -2.30 2.62
C TYR A 53 0.12 -1.94 1.33
N ALA A 54 -1.06 -2.52 1.08
CA ALA A 54 -1.91 -2.09 -0.03
C ALA A 54 -2.33 -0.61 0.14
N GLN A 55 -2.68 -0.20 1.35
CA GLN A 55 -2.99 1.20 1.62
C GLN A 55 -1.78 2.13 1.48
N LEU A 56 -0.58 1.64 1.83
CA LEU A 56 0.66 2.36 1.57
C LEU A 56 0.92 2.52 0.06
N ALA A 57 0.52 1.53 -0.74
CA ALA A 57 0.58 1.60 -2.19
C ALA A 57 -0.52 2.49 -2.81
N GLY A 58 -1.39 3.11 -2.01
CA GLY A 58 -2.51 3.92 -2.49
C GLY A 58 -3.73 3.12 -2.96
N LEU A 59 -3.76 1.82 -2.64
CA LEU A 59 -4.83 0.89 -3.02
C LEU A 59 -5.79 0.64 -1.85
N PRO A 60 -7.05 0.24 -2.12
CA PRO A 60 -7.92 -0.30 -1.10
C PRO A 60 -7.26 -1.49 -0.36
N ALA A 61 -7.51 -1.62 0.95
CA ALA A 61 -6.82 -2.60 1.80
C ALA A 61 -6.93 -4.05 1.30
N TYR A 62 -8.06 -4.42 0.72
CA TYR A 62 -8.30 -5.79 0.24
C TYR A 62 -7.39 -6.21 -0.94
N TYR A 63 -6.83 -5.26 -1.72
CA TYR A 63 -5.81 -5.58 -2.72
C TYR A 63 -4.55 -6.18 -2.10
N GLY A 64 -4.29 -5.91 -0.82
CA GLY A 64 -3.25 -6.59 -0.06
C GLY A 64 -3.50 -8.09 0.09
N LEU A 65 -4.75 -8.49 0.30
CA LEU A 65 -5.14 -9.90 0.35
C LEU A 65 -5.02 -10.56 -1.03
N TYR A 66 -5.40 -9.84 -2.10
CA TYR A 66 -5.21 -10.31 -3.48
C TYR A 66 -3.73 -10.50 -3.84
N ALA A 67 -2.86 -9.64 -3.35
CA ALA A 67 -1.41 -9.79 -3.53
C ALA A 67 -0.76 -10.82 -2.56
N ALA A 68 -1.51 -11.33 -1.58
CA ALA A 68 -1.02 -12.23 -0.55
C ALA A 68 -1.45 -13.70 -0.73
N PHE A 69 -2.35 -14.03 -1.66
CA PHE A 69 -2.79 -15.42 -1.82
C PHE A 69 -2.04 -16.17 -2.92
N LEU A 70 -1.95 -15.65 -4.14
CA LEU A 70 -1.36 -16.37 -5.27
C LEU A 70 0.16 -16.16 -5.40
N PRO A 71 0.69 -14.93 -5.33
CA PRO A 71 2.12 -14.67 -5.48
C PRO A 71 3.01 -15.45 -4.50
N PRO A 72 2.69 -15.58 -3.18
CA PRO A 72 3.53 -16.35 -2.27
C PRO A 72 3.64 -17.83 -2.63
N ALA A 73 2.54 -18.44 -3.07
CA ALA A 73 2.53 -19.85 -3.51
C ALA A 73 3.40 -20.01 -4.76
N VAL A 74 3.23 -19.14 -5.76
CA VAL A 74 4.00 -19.21 -7.01
C VAL A 74 5.49 -19.00 -6.74
N ALA A 75 5.85 -17.94 -6.00
CA ALA A 75 7.25 -17.65 -5.68
C ALA A 75 7.94 -18.82 -4.98
N SER A 76 7.26 -19.47 -4.04
CA SER A 76 7.82 -20.58 -3.27
C SER A 76 7.94 -21.90 -4.03
N LEU A 77 7.11 -22.12 -5.03
CA LEU A 77 7.17 -23.30 -5.89
C LEU A 77 8.20 -23.17 -7.00
N PHE A 78 8.35 -21.96 -7.55
CA PHE A 78 9.23 -21.71 -8.69
C PHE A 78 10.55 -21.00 -8.32
N GLY A 79 10.67 -20.47 -7.10
CA GLY A 79 11.91 -19.89 -6.56
C GLY A 79 12.88 -20.95 -6.04
N SER A 80 14.07 -20.50 -5.66
CA SER A 80 15.12 -21.36 -5.11
C SER A 80 15.09 -21.45 -3.59
N SER A 81 14.52 -20.44 -2.91
CA SER A 81 14.47 -20.39 -1.45
C SER A 81 13.22 -21.06 -0.90
N ARG A 82 13.40 -21.99 0.04
CA ARG A 82 12.29 -22.71 0.69
C ARG A 82 11.57 -21.90 1.76
N GLN A 83 12.26 -20.97 2.42
CA GLN A 83 11.72 -20.21 3.55
C GLN A 83 11.39 -18.75 3.21
N LEU A 84 11.77 -18.27 2.03
CA LEU A 84 11.46 -16.89 1.62
C LEU A 84 9.95 -16.71 1.49
N ALA A 85 9.39 -15.83 2.30
CA ALA A 85 7.97 -15.47 2.24
C ALA A 85 7.82 -14.22 1.35
N THR A 86 7.34 -14.43 0.13
CA THR A 86 6.99 -13.38 -0.84
C THR A 86 5.61 -12.78 -0.53
N GLY A 87 5.34 -11.60 -1.02
CA GLY A 87 4.05 -10.93 -0.87
C GLY A 87 4.23 -9.41 -0.76
N PRO A 88 3.20 -8.66 -0.38
CA PRO A 88 3.30 -7.22 -0.18
C PRO A 88 4.39 -6.84 0.82
N VAL A 89 5.21 -5.83 0.47
CA VAL A 89 6.29 -5.29 1.33
C VAL A 89 6.31 -3.77 1.28
N ALA A 90 6.76 -3.13 2.36
CA ALA A 90 6.67 -1.69 2.55
C ALA A 90 7.37 -0.89 1.44
N VAL A 91 8.60 -1.27 1.09
CA VAL A 91 9.42 -0.55 0.09
C VAL A 91 8.78 -0.61 -1.30
N VAL A 92 8.38 -1.79 -1.75
CA VAL A 92 7.74 -1.96 -3.07
C VAL A 92 6.38 -1.27 -3.10
N SER A 93 5.60 -1.32 -2.00
CA SER A 93 4.32 -0.62 -1.89
C SER A 93 4.48 0.90 -1.99
N LEU A 94 5.48 1.47 -1.30
CA LEU A 94 5.79 2.90 -1.41
C LEU A 94 6.22 3.27 -2.84
N MET A 95 7.10 2.47 -3.45
CA MET A 95 7.55 2.70 -4.82
C MET A 95 6.40 2.64 -5.82
N THR A 96 5.44 1.71 -5.61
CA THR A 96 4.21 1.63 -6.39
C THR A 96 3.41 2.93 -6.25
N ALA A 97 3.21 3.43 -5.03
CA ALA A 97 2.51 4.70 -4.81
C ALA A 97 3.19 5.88 -5.53
N VAL A 98 4.51 6.03 -5.36
CA VAL A 98 5.29 7.11 -6.00
C VAL A 98 5.21 7.04 -7.52
N ALA A 99 5.25 5.82 -8.09
CA ALA A 99 5.16 5.63 -9.54
C ALA A 99 3.79 5.98 -10.12
N LEU A 100 2.72 5.74 -9.37
CA LEU A 100 1.34 5.84 -9.86
C LEU A 100 0.65 7.16 -9.52
N GLN A 101 1.02 7.86 -8.44
CA GLN A 101 0.44 9.17 -8.05
C GLN A 101 0.41 10.21 -9.18
N PRO A 102 1.45 10.34 -10.05
CA PRO A 102 1.40 11.28 -11.16
C PRO A 102 0.44 10.88 -12.28
N LEU A 103 -0.01 9.62 -12.33
CA LEU A 103 -0.80 9.04 -13.42
C LEU A 103 -2.30 9.01 -13.12
N ALA A 104 -2.67 8.75 -11.86
CA ALA A 104 -4.06 8.64 -11.44
C ALA A 104 -4.24 8.93 -9.94
N ALA A 105 -5.46 9.29 -9.55
CA ALA A 105 -5.81 9.47 -8.14
C ALA A 105 -5.81 8.13 -7.39
N ALA A 106 -5.21 8.10 -6.20
CA ALA A 106 -5.15 6.89 -5.38
C ALA A 106 -6.56 6.31 -5.12
N GLY A 107 -6.68 4.98 -5.26
CA GLY A 107 -7.94 4.25 -5.09
C GLY A 107 -8.90 4.32 -6.27
N SER A 108 -8.61 5.09 -7.33
CA SER A 108 -9.43 5.10 -8.55
C SER A 108 -9.27 3.79 -9.36
N GLN A 109 -10.24 3.48 -10.22
CA GLN A 109 -10.15 2.30 -11.10
C GLN A 109 -8.93 2.35 -12.03
N ALA A 110 -8.60 3.53 -12.55
CA ALA A 110 -7.42 3.73 -13.38
C ALA A 110 -6.13 3.45 -12.58
N TYR A 111 -6.06 3.93 -11.33
CA TYR A 111 -4.92 3.67 -10.44
C TYR A 111 -4.73 2.18 -10.18
N ILE A 112 -5.81 1.47 -9.92
CA ILE A 112 -5.82 0.01 -9.72
C ILE A 112 -5.32 -0.70 -10.99
N GLY A 113 -5.84 -0.31 -12.14
CA GLY A 113 -5.41 -0.86 -13.43
C GLY A 113 -3.90 -0.66 -13.66
N TYR A 114 -3.37 0.53 -13.38
CA TYR A 114 -1.93 0.80 -13.47
C TYR A 114 -1.11 0.00 -12.46
N ALA A 115 -1.60 -0.23 -11.23
CA ALA A 115 -0.90 -1.03 -10.24
C ALA A 115 -0.77 -2.49 -10.67
N VAL A 116 -1.83 -3.06 -11.23
CA VAL A 116 -1.86 -4.43 -11.76
C VAL A 116 -0.96 -4.56 -13.01
N ALA A 117 -1.02 -3.57 -13.92
CA ALA A 117 -0.13 -3.48 -15.08
C ALA A 117 1.35 -3.38 -14.67
N LEU A 118 1.65 -2.57 -13.65
CA LEU A 118 2.99 -2.44 -13.11
C LEU A 118 3.50 -3.76 -12.53
N ALA A 119 2.65 -4.56 -11.87
CA ALA A 119 3.02 -5.90 -11.40
C ALA A 119 3.40 -6.83 -12.56
N LEU A 120 2.63 -6.81 -13.66
CA LEU A 120 2.96 -7.60 -14.85
C LEU A 120 4.30 -7.19 -15.44
N MET A 121 4.56 -5.87 -15.56
CA MET A 121 5.83 -5.37 -16.13
C MET A 121 7.02 -5.68 -15.22
N VAL A 122 6.90 -5.52 -13.91
CA VAL A 122 7.91 -5.94 -12.92
C VAL A 122 8.20 -7.42 -13.06
N GLY A 123 7.14 -8.23 -13.15
CA GLY A 123 7.26 -9.68 -13.31
C GLY A 123 7.96 -10.09 -14.60
N LEU A 124 7.57 -9.51 -15.73
CA LEU A 124 8.22 -9.75 -17.04
C LEU A 124 9.71 -9.41 -17.01
N PHE A 125 10.07 -8.27 -16.39
CA PHE A 125 11.46 -7.85 -16.30
C PHE A 125 12.27 -8.79 -15.39
N GLN A 126 11.77 -9.14 -14.21
CA GLN A 126 12.42 -10.10 -13.31
C GLN A 126 12.57 -11.47 -13.95
N PHE A 127 11.51 -11.98 -14.58
CA PHE A 127 11.54 -13.27 -15.27
C PHE A 127 12.56 -13.26 -16.43
N GLY A 128 12.57 -12.20 -17.22
CA GLY A 128 13.56 -12.00 -18.29
C GLY A 128 14.99 -12.00 -17.75
N LEU A 129 15.28 -11.24 -16.70
CA LEU A 129 16.62 -11.23 -16.08
C LEU A 129 17.04 -12.63 -15.59
N GLY A 130 16.12 -13.38 -14.98
CA GLY A 130 16.37 -14.76 -14.54
C GLY A 130 16.65 -15.71 -15.71
N LEU A 131 15.84 -15.63 -16.77
CA LEU A 131 15.95 -16.46 -17.97
C LEU A 131 17.29 -16.22 -18.69
N PHE A 132 17.73 -14.97 -18.80
CA PHE A 132 19.02 -14.59 -19.39
C PHE A 132 20.22 -14.78 -18.44
N ARG A 133 19.99 -15.30 -17.23
CA ARG A 133 21.01 -15.53 -16.19
C ARG A 133 21.75 -14.26 -15.77
N LEU A 134 21.03 -13.17 -15.69
CA LEU A 134 21.55 -11.87 -15.28
C LEU A 134 21.40 -11.59 -13.77
N GLY A 135 21.13 -12.61 -12.94
CA GLY A 135 20.98 -12.48 -11.49
C GLY A 135 22.19 -11.88 -10.77
N LEU A 136 23.37 -11.91 -11.40
CA LEU A 136 24.57 -11.24 -10.88
C LEU A 136 24.53 -9.71 -11.01
N VAL A 137 23.66 -9.14 -11.84
CA VAL A 137 23.48 -7.68 -11.99
C VAL A 137 23.19 -7.01 -10.65
N VAL A 138 22.56 -7.71 -9.75
CA VAL A 138 22.25 -7.23 -8.38
C VAL A 138 23.51 -6.92 -7.56
N ASN A 139 24.63 -7.57 -7.83
CA ASN A 139 25.88 -7.33 -7.10
C ASN A 139 26.50 -5.94 -7.44
N PHE A 140 26.03 -5.27 -8.50
CA PHE A 140 26.49 -3.92 -8.87
C PHE A 140 25.84 -2.80 -8.05
N LEU A 141 24.74 -3.07 -7.34
CA LEU A 141 24.12 -2.09 -6.47
C LEU A 141 24.84 -2.08 -5.12
N SER A 142 25.44 -0.95 -4.77
CA SER A 142 26.24 -0.84 -3.56
C SER A 142 25.38 -0.88 -2.29
N HIS A 143 25.82 -1.63 -1.28
CA HIS A 143 25.14 -1.73 0.02
C HIS A 143 24.83 -0.36 0.68
N PRO A 144 25.73 0.66 0.64
CA PRO A 144 25.44 1.98 1.21
C PRO A 144 24.27 2.69 0.53
N VAL A 145 24.14 2.59 -0.80
CA VAL A 145 23.03 3.21 -1.55
C VAL A 145 21.69 2.57 -1.15
N ILE A 146 21.68 1.25 -1.03
CA ILE A 146 20.47 0.51 -0.59
C ILE A 146 20.11 0.91 0.84
N GLY A 147 21.10 0.96 1.76
CA GLY A 147 20.88 1.34 3.14
C GLY A 147 20.35 2.78 3.28
N GLY A 148 20.91 3.72 2.52
CA GLY A 148 20.43 5.10 2.47
C GLY A 148 18.99 5.21 1.98
N PHE A 149 18.67 4.55 0.87
CA PHE A 149 17.31 4.51 0.31
C PHE A 149 16.32 3.88 1.31
N THR A 150 16.66 2.73 1.90
CA THR A 150 15.77 2.03 2.85
C THR A 150 15.49 2.86 4.09
N ASN A 151 16.49 3.56 4.64
CA ASN A 151 16.32 4.45 5.79
C ASN A 151 15.43 5.65 5.45
N ALA A 152 15.65 6.31 4.29
CA ALA A 152 14.82 7.40 3.83
C ALA A 152 13.37 6.95 3.60
N ALA A 153 13.18 5.81 2.93
CA ALA A 153 11.86 5.22 2.72
C ALA A 153 11.17 4.90 4.05
N ALA A 154 11.86 4.35 5.04
CA ALA A 154 11.29 4.04 6.35
C ALA A 154 10.79 5.30 7.08
N ILE A 155 11.53 6.42 7.02
CA ILE A 155 11.10 7.70 7.60
C ILE A 155 9.86 8.24 6.88
N ILE A 156 9.87 8.27 5.55
CA ILE A 156 8.74 8.73 4.74
C ILE A 156 7.48 7.89 5.01
N ILE A 157 7.62 6.57 5.06
CA ILE A 157 6.53 5.65 5.33
C ILE A 157 5.98 5.89 6.74
N ALA A 158 6.83 5.96 7.76
CA ALA A 158 6.41 6.15 9.14
C ALA A 158 5.68 7.48 9.33
N THR A 159 6.24 8.58 8.81
CA THR A 159 5.64 9.92 8.92
C THR A 159 4.36 10.04 8.10
N GLY A 160 4.24 9.34 6.97
CA GLY A 160 3.02 9.25 6.17
C GLY A 160 1.84 8.55 6.89
N GLN A 161 2.10 7.78 7.95
CA GLN A 161 1.03 7.13 8.73
C GLN A 161 0.48 8.02 9.86
N LEU A 162 1.09 9.17 10.13
CA LEU A 162 0.68 10.04 11.23
C LEU A 162 -0.76 10.53 11.09
N SER A 163 -1.23 10.85 9.90
CA SER A 163 -2.61 11.28 9.64
C SER A 163 -3.63 10.23 10.10
N LYS A 164 -3.41 8.96 9.76
CA LYS A 164 -4.25 7.83 10.17
C LYS A 164 -4.16 7.56 11.67
N LEU A 165 -2.98 7.73 12.26
CA LEU A 165 -2.77 7.55 13.70
C LEU A 165 -3.50 8.62 14.51
N PHE A 166 -3.45 9.89 14.08
CA PHE A 166 -4.14 11.00 14.73
C PHE A 166 -5.63 11.10 14.36
N GLY A 167 -6.08 10.35 13.35
CA GLY A 167 -7.45 10.40 12.84
C GLY A 167 -7.77 11.76 12.22
N VAL A 168 -6.80 12.36 11.51
CA VAL A 168 -6.95 13.63 10.80
C VAL A 168 -6.75 13.42 9.30
N THR A 169 -7.48 14.18 8.49
CA THR A 169 -7.35 14.17 7.03
C THR A 169 -6.74 15.48 6.59
N VAL A 170 -5.64 15.41 5.84
CA VAL A 170 -4.96 16.57 5.24
C VAL A 170 -4.76 16.34 3.76
N ASP A 171 -4.53 17.42 3.03
CA ASP A 171 -4.17 17.32 1.62
C ASP A 171 -2.67 16.99 1.49
N SER A 172 -2.32 16.32 0.40
CA SER A 172 -0.92 16.06 0.10
C SER A 172 -0.28 17.36 -0.38
N GLY A 173 0.75 17.83 0.32
CA GLY A 173 1.58 18.94 -0.15
C GLY A 173 2.44 18.52 -1.35
N GLU A 174 3.01 19.50 -2.06
CA GLU A 174 3.95 19.25 -3.16
C GLU A 174 5.17 18.43 -2.69
N GLN A 175 5.57 18.63 -1.44
CA GLN A 175 6.69 17.92 -0.82
C GLN A 175 6.24 17.22 0.47
N HIS A 176 6.82 16.06 0.75
CA HIS A 176 6.43 15.22 1.88
C HIS A 176 6.49 15.94 3.24
N TYR A 177 7.50 16.78 3.49
CA TYR A 177 7.60 17.52 4.75
C TYR A 177 6.45 18.52 4.96
N GLN A 178 5.92 19.12 3.89
CA GLN A 178 4.75 20.00 3.97
C GLN A 178 3.52 19.23 4.45
N THR A 179 3.29 18.04 3.88
CA THR A 179 2.22 17.16 4.35
C THR A 179 2.38 16.80 5.83
N VAL A 180 3.59 16.51 6.29
CA VAL A 180 3.86 16.21 7.70
C VAL A 180 3.54 17.42 8.61
N ILE A 181 3.96 18.61 8.21
CA ILE A 181 3.64 19.85 8.95
C ILE A 181 2.12 20.06 9.03
N GLN A 182 1.41 19.90 7.92
CA GLN A 182 -0.06 20.00 7.88
C GLN A 182 -0.73 18.97 8.78
N VAL A 183 -0.24 17.72 8.82
CA VAL A 183 -0.75 16.68 9.72
C VAL A 183 -0.58 17.08 11.18
N VAL A 184 0.59 17.61 11.56
CA VAL A 184 0.86 18.06 12.93
C VAL A 184 -0.04 19.24 13.30
N GLN A 185 -0.18 20.23 12.41
CA GLN A 185 -1.08 21.37 12.62
C GLN A 185 -2.54 20.93 12.76
N ALA A 186 -3.00 20.01 11.88
CA ALA A 186 -4.33 19.45 11.96
C ALA A 186 -4.55 18.68 13.28
N ALA A 187 -3.57 17.88 13.70
CA ALA A 187 -3.64 17.16 14.96
C ALA A 187 -3.74 18.09 16.18
N LEU A 188 -3.01 19.21 16.20
CA LEU A 188 -3.10 20.20 17.28
C LEU A 188 -4.49 20.83 17.38
N HIS A 189 -5.23 20.97 16.26
CA HIS A 189 -6.52 21.63 16.24
C HIS A 189 -7.71 20.68 16.39
N TYR A 190 -7.64 19.46 15.81
CA TYR A 190 -8.80 18.58 15.73
C TYR A 190 -8.47 17.08 15.79
N ILE A 191 -7.50 16.68 16.62
CA ILE A 191 -7.17 15.27 16.85
C ILE A 191 -8.41 14.44 17.24
N HIS A 192 -8.50 13.22 16.69
CA HIS A 192 -9.51 12.26 17.10
C HIS A 192 -8.96 11.31 18.17
N TRP A 193 -9.14 11.66 19.44
CA TRP A 193 -8.59 10.94 20.59
C TRP A 193 -8.88 9.43 20.59
N PRO A 194 -10.12 8.94 20.30
CA PRO A 194 -10.37 7.51 20.23
C PRO A 194 -9.50 6.78 19.20
N THR A 195 -9.25 7.40 18.03
CA THR A 195 -8.39 6.84 16.99
C THR A 195 -6.94 6.75 17.46
N LEU A 196 -6.42 7.82 18.08
CA LEU A 196 -5.07 7.82 18.63
C LEU A 196 -4.91 6.75 19.72
N MET A 197 -5.85 6.67 20.66
CA MET A 197 -5.81 5.67 21.73
C MET A 197 -5.83 4.24 21.17
N MET A 198 -6.63 3.98 20.15
CA MET A 198 -6.69 2.68 19.49
C MET A 198 -5.36 2.31 18.83
N GLY A 199 -4.73 3.27 18.12
CA GLY A 199 -3.40 3.09 17.53
C GLY A 199 -2.30 2.88 18.56
N LEU A 200 -2.26 3.70 19.62
CA LEU A 200 -1.29 3.55 20.72
C LEU A 200 -1.48 2.23 21.48
N PHE A 201 -2.72 1.79 21.68
CA PHE A 201 -3.01 0.49 22.29
C PHE A 201 -2.47 -0.67 21.44
N ALA A 202 -2.67 -0.61 20.11
CA ALA A 202 -2.09 -1.57 19.20
C ALA A 202 -0.54 -1.57 19.27
N PHE A 203 0.08 -0.39 19.30
CA PHE A 203 1.53 -0.25 19.52
C PHE A 203 1.98 -0.93 20.80
N ALA A 204 1.30 -0.63 21.91
CA ALA A 204 1.63 -1.20 23.22
C ALA A 204 1.57 -2.73 23.20
N ILE A 205 0.47 -3.31 22.68
CA ILE A 205 0.34 -4.78 22.55
C ILE A 205 1.51 -5.35 21.75
N MET A 206 1.81 -4.79 20.56
CA MET A 206 2.85 -5.33 19.68
C MET A 206 4.25 -5.23 20.30
N LEU A 207 4.58 -4.12 20.98
CA LEU A 207 5.88 -3.93 21.62
C LEU A 207 6.04 -4.80 22.87
N VAL A 208 5.01 -4.89 23.71
CA VAL A 208 5.02 -5.70 24.94
C VAL A 208 5.14 -7.18 24.60
N LEU A 209 4.30 -7.68 23.69
CA LEU A 209 4.34 -9.10 23.30
C LEU A 209 5.65 -9.48 22.62
N LYS A 210 6.23 -8.58 21.81
CA LYS A 210 7.56 -8.78 21.21
C LYS A 210 8.66 -8.96 22.27
N LYS A 211 8.54 -8.28 23.42
CA LYS A 211 9.49 -8.44 24.54
C LYS A 211 9.26 -9.72 25.35
N ILE A 212 8.00 -10.14 25.49
CA ILE A 212 7.64 -11.32 26.30
C ILE A 212 7.99 -12.61 25.55
N SER A 213 7.59 -12.76 24.31
CA SER A 213 7.86 -13.97 23.53
C SER A 213 7.77 -13.71 22.02
N LEU A 214 8.82 -14.11 21.31
CA LEU A 214 8.84 -14.09 19.85
C LEU A 214 7.91 -15.14 19.19
N ARG A 215 7.39 -16.09 19.98
CA ARG A 215 6.47 -17.13 19.50
C ARG A 215 5.03 -16.63 19.37
N ILE A 216 4.66 -15.58 20.10
CA ILE A 216 3.31 -15.01 20.04
C ILE A 216 3.22 -14.11 18.81
N PRO A 217 2.25 -14.32 17.92
CA PRO A 217 2.04 -13.44 16.77
C PRO A 217 1.46 -12.09 17.22
N ASN A 218 2.36 -11.19 17.66
CA ASN A 218 2.03 -9.91 18.28
C ASN A 218 1.10 -9.03 17.41
N VAL A 219 1.31 -9.05 16.09
CA VAL A 219 0.45 -8.31 15.14
C VAL A 219 -0.98 -8.85 15.15
N LEU A 220 -1.14 -10.19 15.14
CA LEU A 220 -2.47 -10.81 15.18
C LEU A 220 -3.20 -10.47 16.48
N VAL A 221 -2.52 -10.58 17.63
CA VAL A 221 -3.14 -10.26 18.94
C VAL A 221 -3.57 -8.80 18.98
N ALA A 222 -2.74 -7.88 18.48
CA ALA A 222 -3.11 -6.46 18.40
C ALA A 222 -4.33 -6.25 17.51
N VAL A 223 -4.34 -6.85 16.32
CA VAL A 223 -5.47 -6.78 15.38
C VAL A 223 -6.74 -7.36 15.99
N ALA A 224 -6.68 -8.58 16.52
CA ALA A 224 -7.86 -9.23 17.09
C ALA A 224 -8.45 -8.44 18.27
N ALA A 225 -7.60 -7.99 19.20
CA ALA A 225 -8.04 -7.21 20.35
C ALA A 225 -8.66 -5.87 19.92
N THR A 226 -8.01 -5.14 19.03
CA THR A 226 -8.50 -3.81 18.60
C THR A 226 -9.73 -3.92 17.70
N THR A 227 -9.83 -4.94 16.85
CA THR A 227 -11.02 -5.21 16.03
C THR A 227 -12.22 -5.56 16.90
N LEU A 228 -12.01 -6.40 17.94
CA LEU A 228 -13.06 -6.75 18.89
C LEU A 228 -13.55 -5.52 19.68
N ILE A 229 -12.63 -4.67 20.16
CA ILE A 229 -12.97 -3.41 20.83
C ILE A 229 -13.71 -2.48 19.88
N SER A 230 -13.25 -2.35 18.64
CA SER A 230 -13.87 -1.52 17.59
C SER A 230 -15.32 -1.95 17.34
N TRP A 231 -15.54 -3.25 17.18
CA TRP A 231 -16.86 -3.83 17.00
C TRP A 231 -17.76 -3.63 18.23
N ALA A 232 -17.28 -3.95 19.43
CA ALA A 232 -18.07 -3.88 20.67
C ALA A 232 -18.44 -2.44 21.06
N THR A 233 -17.59 -1.44 20.73
CA THR A 233 -17.82 -0.04 21.07
C THR A 233 -18.55 0.76 19.99
N GLY A 234 -18.84 0.15 18.83
CA GLY A 234 -19.35 0.89 17.66
C GLY A 234 -18.39 2.00 17.28
N PHE A 235 -17.08 1.66 17.15
CA PHE A 235 -16.01 2.63 16.90
C PHE A 235 -16.23 3.44 15.63
N GLU A 236 -16.72 2.80 14.57
CA GLU A 236 -17.15 3.46 13.34
C GLU A 236 -18.60 3.94 13.49
N GLN A 237 -18.83 5.23 13.24
CA GLN A 237 -20.16 5.79 13.09
C GLN A 237 -20.20 6.56 11.77
N LYS A 238 -21.03 6.09 10.84
CA LYS A 238 -21.21 6.69 9.52
C LYS A 238 -22.69 7.00 9.33
N SER A 239 -22.98 8.19 8.83
CA SER A 239 -24.33 8.60 8.46
C SER A 239 -24.28 9.26 7.09
N THR A 240 -25.21 8.90 6.22
CA THR A 240 -25.34 9.52 4.90
C THR A 240 -26.65 10.30 4.87
N MET A 241 -26.58 11.59 4.63
CA MET A 241 -27.71 12.51 4.71
C MET A 241 -27.65 13.56 3.61
N PRO A 242 -28.80 14.04 3.11
CA PRO A 242 -28.84 15.10 2.12
C PRO A 242 -28.41 16.46 2.72
N LEU A 243 -28.03 17.40 1.86
CA LEU A 243 -27.57 18.74 2.25
C LEU A 243 -28.58 19.50 3.12
N GLU A 244 -29.88 19.27 2.91
CA GLU A 244 -30.95 19.89 3.70
C GLU A 244 -30.92 19.46 5.17
N SER A 245 -30.29 18.35 5.48
CA SER A 245 -30.11 17.89 6.88
C SER A 245 -29.12 18.76 7.67
N VAL A 246 -28.28 19.53 7.02
CA VAL A 246 -27.37 20.50 7.62
C VAL A 246 -28.17 21.77 7.92
N VAL A 247 -28.33 22.13 9.18
CA VAL A 247 -29.17 23.27 9.58
C VAL A 247 -28.47 24.60 9.34
N ASP A 248 -27.15 24.66 9.56
CA ASP A 248 -26.36 25.87 9.44
C ASP A 248 -26.28 26.35 7.99
N ALA A 249 -26.78 27.57 7.74
CA ALA A 249 -26.85 28.16 6.41
C ALA A 249 -25.45 28.46 5.83
N ASP A 250 -24.51 28.92 6.68
CA ASP A 250 -23.15 29.23 6.27
C ASP A 250 -22.41 27.97 5.84
N THR A 251 -22.59 26.87 6.56
CA THR A 251 -22.02 25.56 6.18
C THR A 251 -22.61 25.06 4.86
N ARG A 252 -23.93 25.21 4.65
CA ARG A 252 -24.53 24.83 3.36
C ARG A 252 -23.97 25.66 2.20
N ALA A 253 -23.85 26.97 2.39
CA ALA A 253 -23.26 27.85 1.40
C ALA A 253 -21.80 27.46 1.09
N LEU A 254 -21.01 27.14 2.12
CA LEU A 254 -19.63 26.70 1.96
C LEU A 254 -19.54 25.37 1.18
N ILE A 255 -20.44 24.39 1.43
CA ILE A 255 -20.50 23.14 0.67
C ILE A 255 -20.84 23.39 -0.80
N VAL A 256 -21.82 24.25 -1.07
CA VAL A 256 -22.20 24.61 -2.44
C VAL A 256 -21.05 25.32 -3.16
N HIS A 257 -20.37 26.25 -2.47
CA HIS A 257 -19.21 26.96 -3.01
C HIS A 257 -18.07 25.97 -3.32
N PHE A 258 -17.71 25.11 -2.38
CA PHE A 258 -16.70 24.06 -2.58
C PHE A 258 -17.01 23.16 -3.79
N ASN A 259 -18.27 22.74 -3.95
CA ASN A 259 -18.68 21.93 -5.10
C ASN A 259 -18.54 22.67 -6.43
N ALA A 260 -18.93 23.95 -6.47
CA ALA A 260 -18.78 24.79 -7.66
C ALA A 260 -17.30 24.97 -8.04
N GLU A 261 -16.44 25.27 -7.04
CA GLU A 261 -15.01 25.43 -7.22
C GLU A 261 -14.33 24.15 -7.71
N THR A 262 -14.67 23.00 -7.10
CA THR A 262 -14.10 21.69 -7.48
C THR A 262 -14.54 21.29 -8.89
N THR A 263 -15.82 21.51 -9.25
CA THR A 263 -16.32 21.25 -10.62
C THR A 263 -15.61 22.13 -11.67
N GLN A 264 -15.30 23.40 -11.33
CA GLN A 264 -14.51 24.26 -12.22
C GLN A 264 -13.08 23.74 -12.37
N LEU A 265 -12.46 23.24 -11.30
CA LEU A 265 -11.13 22.66 -11.35
C LEU A 265 -11.09 21.42 -12.28
N ASP A 266 -12.08 20.54 -12.17
CA ASP A 266 -12.22 19.36 -13.05
C ASP A 266 -12.34 19.78 -14.53
N GLN A 267 -13.12 20.83 -14.82
CA GLN A 267 -13.25 21.37 -16.19
C GLN A 267 -11.92 21.94 -16.73
N LEU A 268 -11.12 22.59 -15.85
CA LEU A 268 -9.79 23.07 -16.23
C LEU A 268 -8.82 21.91 -16.48
N GLU A 269 -8.90 20.83 -15.71
CA GLU A 269 -8.12 19.61 -15.94
C GLU A 269 -8.44 18.95 -17.28
N ASP A 270 -9.70 18.84 -17.63
CA ASP A 270 -10.14 18.36 -18.94
C ASP A 270 -9.61 19.22 -20.08
N ARG A 271 -9.65 20.56 -19.89
CA ARG A 271 -9.11 21.51 -20.87
C ARG A 271 -7.59 21.36 -21.00
N ARG A 272 -6.88 21.18 -19.89
CA ARG A 272 -5.43 20.92 -19.88
C ARG A 272 -5.10 19.68 -20.68
N THR A 273 -5.84 18.61 -20.49
CA THR A 273 -5.66 17.34 -21.19
C THR A 273 -5.83 17.51 -22.71
N ARG A 274 -6.85 18.25 -23.15
CA ARG A 274 -7.07 18.55 -24.58
C ARG A 274 -5.95 19.40 -25.18
N ILE A 275 -5.50 20.45 -24.49
CA ILE A 275 -4.41 21.30 -24.97
C ILE A 275 -3.08 20.53 -25.02
N ASN A 276 -2.81 19.65 -24.04
CA ASN A 276 -1.64 18.77 -24.05
C ASN A 276 -1.65 17.83 -25.26
N TYR A 277 -2.81 17.27 -25.60
CA TYR A 277 -2.96 16.45 -26.80
C TYR A 277 -2.65 17.25 -28.07
N THR A 278 -3.23 18.47 -28.20
CA THR A 278 -2.96 19.37 -29.35
C THR A 278 -1.48 19.74 -29.44
N LEU A 279 -0.83 20.04 -28.33
CA LEU A 279 0.60 20.35 -28.26
C LEU A 279 1.46 19.15 -28.74
N LYS A 280 1.11 17.94 -28.32
CA LYS A 280 1.81 16.71 -28.72
C LYS A 280 1.68 16.48 -30.22
N GLN A 281 0.48 16.61 -30.79
CA GLN A 281 0.25 16.46 -32.22
C GLN A 281 1.00 17.55 -33.01
N ALA A 282 0.91 18.81 -32.60
CA ALA A 282 1.62 19.90 -33.28
C ALA A 282 3.15 19.72 -33.26
N LYS A 283 3.72 19.12 -32.22
CA LYS A 283 5.15 18.76 -32.16
C LYS A 283 5.49 17.65 -33.14
N ILE A 284 4.63 16.62 -33.27
CA ILE A 284 4.83 15.50 -34.22
C ILE A 284 4.73 16.01 -35.65
N ASP A 285 3.75 16.85 -35.96
CA ASP A 285 3.48 17.36 -37.30
C ASP A 285 4.39 18.54 -37.69
N GLY A 286 5.33 18.94 -36.81
CA GLY A 286 6.26 20.05 -37.08
C GLY A 286 5.60 21.45 -37.10
N GLN A 287 4.38 21.57 -36.60
CA GLN A 287 3.59 22.83 -36.61
C GLN A 287 4.03 23.76 -35.47
N ARG A 288 5.19 24.39 -35.61
CA ARG A 288 5.84 25.19 -34.56
C ARG A 288 4.95 26.28 -33.95
N ILE A 289 4.16 26.99 -34.77
CA ILE A 289 3.28 28.09 -34.29
C ILE A 289 2.20 27.51 -33.37
N ILE A 290 1.55 26.44 -33.74
CA ILE A 290 0.51 25.79 -32.93
C ILE A 290 1.11 25.23 -31.66
N ALA A 291 2.32 24.66 -31.70
CA ALA A 291 3.02 24.16 -30.51
C ALA A 291 3.34 25.30 -29.52
N ILE A 292 3.81 26.46 -30.00
CA ILE A 292 4.09 27.63 -29.15
C ILE A 292 2.79 28.19 -28.51
N HIS A 293 1.71 28.31 -29.28
CA HIS A 293 0.43 28.76 -28.74
C HIS A 293 -0.14 27.77 -27.72
N SER A 294 -0.08 26.49 -27.98
CA SER A 294 -0.55 25.46 -27.06
C SER A 294 0.28 25.45 -25.78
N GLN A 295 1.60 25.61 -25.86
CA GLN A 295 2.47 25.71 -24.70
C GLN A 295 2.10 26.91 -23.82
N ARG A 296 1.96 28.11 -24.42
CA ARG A 296 1.55 29.33 -23.70
C ARG A 296 0.18 29.14 -23.01
N ASN A 297 -0.79 28.55 -23.72
CA ASN A 297 -2.10 28.29 -23.17
C ASN A 297 -2.03 27.31 -21.97
N LEU A 298 -1.14 26.30 -22.02
CA LEU A 298 -0.88 25.41 -20.91
C LEU A 298 -0.30 26.14 -19.70
N ASP A 299 0.65 27.03 -19.91
CA ASP A 299 1.28 27.77 -18.82
C ASP A 299 0.26 28.67 -18.10
N ILE A 300 -0.59 29.37 -18.86
CA ILE A 300 -1.69 30.17 -18.31
C ILE A 300 -2.67 29.31 -17.55
N LEU A 301 -3.08 28.18 -18.15
CA LEU A 301 -4.04 27.26 -17.55
C LEU A 301 -3.50 26.63 -16.26
N ASN A 302 -2.23 26.21 -16.24
CA ASN A 302 -1.58 25.69 -15.05
C ASN A 302 -1.56 26.72 -13.91
N HIS A 303 -1.33 28.00 -14.22
CA HIS A 303 -1.39 29.05 -13.21
C HIS A 303 -2.82 29.27 -12.67
N GLN A 304 -3.82 29.28 -13.55
CA GLN A 304 -5.23 29.35 -13.14
C GLN A 304 -5.64 28.17 -12.27
N MET A 305 -5.21 26.95 -12.64
CA MET A 305 -5.47 25.74 -11.87
C MET A 305 -4.80 25.79 -10.50
N ALA A 306 -3.56 26.29 -10.40
CA ALA A 306 -2.85 26.42 -9.12
C ALA A 306 -3.60 27.36 -8.16
N LEU A 307 -4.02 28.55 -8.62
CA LEU A 307 -4.82 29.48 -7.81
C LEU A 307 -6.15 28.88 -7.36
N LYS A 308 -6.82 28.16 -8.28
CA LYS A 308 -8.11 27.53 -7.99
C LYS A 308 -7.96 26.36 -7.03
N ALA A 309 -6.90 25.57 -7.16
CA ALA A 309 -6.57 24.47 -6.25
C ALA A 309 -6.30 24.99 -4.82
N GLU A 310 -5.63 26.12 -4.68
CA GLU A 310 -5.38 26.77 -3.39
C GLU A 310 -6.69 27.22 -2.72
N GLN A 311 -7.60 27.86 -3.46
CA GLN A 311 -8.93 28.26 -2.97
C GLN A 311 -9.74 27.03 -2.52
N THR A 312 -9.81 26.01 -3.37
CA THR A 312 -10.50 24.74 -3.06
C THR A 312 -9.90 24.04 -1.84
N ALA A 313 -8.58 24.13 -1.66
CA ALA A 313 -7.90 23.55 -0.49
C ALA A 313 -8.27 24.28 0.81
N ASP A 314 -8.41 25.61 0.79
CA ASP A 314 -8.85 26.39 1.96
C ASP A 314 -10.29 26.06 2.37
N ASP A 315 -11.22 26.01 1.41
CA ASP A 315 -12.61 25.62 1.67
C ASP A 315 -12.69 24.19 2.21
N ARG A 316 -11.92 23.28 1.65
CA ARG A 316 -11.80 21.88 2.11
C ARG A 316 -11.29 21.81 3.55
N TYR A 317 -10.26 22.58 3.86
CA TYR A 317 -9.72 22.67 5.22
C TYR A 317 -10.75 23.22 6.20
N ARG A 318 -11.51 24.27 5.83
CA ARG A 318 -12.60 24.82 6.64
C ARG A 318 -13.68 23.77 6.89
N LEU A 319 -14.17 23.10 5.84
CA LEU A 319 -15.20 22.06 5.95
C LEU A 319 -14.78 20.90 6.85
N ARG A 320 -13.52 20.44 6.75
CA ARG A 320 -12.99 19.34 7.58
C ARG A 320 -12.88 19.69 9.07
N ARG A 321 -12.74 20.97 9.41
CA ARG A 321 -12.66 21.43 10.80
C ARG A 321 -14.02 21.54 11.45
N LEU A 322 -15.09 21.66 10.68
CA LEU A 322 -16.44 21.78 11.25
C LEU A 322 -16.81 20.53 12.04
N LEU A 323 -17.30 20.76 13.25
CA LEU A 323 -17.85 19.74 14.11
C LEU A 323 -19.36 19.90 14.16
N PHE A 324 -20.07 18.80 13.96
CA PHE A 324 -21.53 18.76 13.99
C PHE A 324 -22.00 17.91 15.15
N GLU A 325 -23.16 18.28 15.70
CA GLU A 325 -23.96 17.47 16.62
C GLU A 325 -25.22 17.02 15.88
N ALA A 326 -25.45 15.72 15.81
CA ALA A 326 -26.67 15.20 15.25
C ALA A 326 -27.76 15.21 16.32
N GLY A 327 -28.90 15.77 15.97
CA GLY A 327 -30.11 15.79 16.80
C GLY A 327 -31.24 15.07 16.11
N ARG A 328 -31.96 14.21 16.82
CA ARG A 328 -33.21 13.62 16.34
C ARG A 328 -34.37 14.51 16.79
N ASN A 329 -35.10 15.04 15.82
CA ASN A 329 -36.28 15.85 16.10
C ASN A 329 -37.50 14.98 16.49
N LYS A 330 -38.56 15.61 16.97
CA LYS A 330 -39.82 14.92 17.34
C LYS A 330 -40.51 14.20 16.17
N ASP A 331 -40.23 14.61 14.94
CA ASP A 331 -40.68 13.98 13.67
C ASP A 331 -39.85 12.76 13.24
N GLY A 332 -38.83 12.40 14.06
CA GLY A 332 -37.91 11.29 13.77
C GLY A 332 -36.74 11.67 12.81
N SER A 333 -36.76 12.87 12.21
CA SER A 333 -35.71 13.32 11.31
C SER A 333 -34.41 13.60 12.08
N ILE A 334 -33.28 13.18 11.46
CA ILE A 334 -31.94 13.50 11.98
C ILE A 334 -31.45 14.76 11.27
N ARG A 335 -31.04 15.77 12.05
CA ARG A 335 -30.43 17.00 11.53
C ARG A 335 -29.07 17.24 12.15
N PHE A 336 -28.18 17.85 11.38
CA PHE A 336 -26.82 18.18 11.77
C PHE A 336 -26.72 19.67 12.08
N TYR A 337 -26.39 19.97 13.34
CA TYR A 337 -26.21 21.32 13.87
C TYR A 337 -24.71 21.58 14.06
N ALA A 338 -24.26 22.81 13.87
CA ALA A 338 -22.92 23.19 14.30
C ALA A 338 -22.75 22.89 15.79
N LYS A 339 -21.55 22.52 16.22
CA LYS A 339 -21.28 22.14 17.62
C LYS A 339 -21.71 23.23 18.58
N GLY A 340 -22.57 22.87 19.52
CA GLY A 340 -23.13 23.79 20.52
C GLY A 340 -24.38 24.56 20.06
N ALA A 341 -24.83 24.39 18.81
CA ALA A 341 -26.05 25.03 18.28
C ALA A 341 -27.27 24.10 18.26
N ARG A 342 -27.14 22.89 18.80
CA ARG A 342 -28.23 21.90 18.85
C ARG A 342 -29.31 22.34 19.85
N PRO A 343 -30.62 22.36 19.46
CA PRO A 343 -31.72 22.63 20.38
C PRO A 343 -31.79 21.60 21.51
N ALA A 344 -32.08 22.05 22.73
CA ALA A 344 -32.20 21.18 23.88
C ALA A 344 -33.34 20.15 23.75
N GLU A 345 -34.34 20.45 22.91
CA GLU A 345 -35.49 19.56 22.66
C GLU A 345 -35.20 18.39 21.74
N SER A 346 -34.06 18.40 21.02
CA SER A 346 -33.68 17.31 20.14
C SER A 346 -32.76 16.32 20.87
N ASP A 347 -33.04 15.01 20.73
CA ASP A 347 -32.21 13.97 21.31
C ASP A 347 -30.87 13.90 20.61
N LYS A 348 -29.78 13.91 21.37
CA LYS A 348 -28.43 13.78 20.81
C LYS A 348 -28.21 12.39 20.23
N VAL A 349 -27.82 12.32 18.95
CA VAL A 349 -27.54 11.08 18.25
C VAL A 349 -26.01 10.94 18.09
N GLY A 350 -25.44 9.94 18.77
CA GLY A 350 -24.02 9.63 18.65
C GLY A 350 -23.09 10.66 19.31
N ARG A 351 -21.86 10.71 18.79
CA ARG A 351 -20.80 11.64 19.21
C ARG A 351 -20.79 12.87 18.30
N ASN A 352 -19.73 13.66 18.36
CA ASN A 352 -19.52 14.75 17.40
C ASN A 352 -19.21 14.17 16.02
N TRP A 353 -19.84 14.74 15.00
CA TRP A 353 -19.72 14.31 13.62
C TRP A 353 -18.84 15.27 12.83
N ARG A 354 -18.19 14.76 11.77
CA ARG A 354 -17.45 15.54 10.79
C ARG A 354 -17.90 15.16 9.39
N LEU A 355 -17.92 16.13 8.50
CA LEU A 355 -18.18 15.90 7.08
C LEU A 355 -16.94 15.27 6.44
N ARG A 356 -17.15 14.20 5.67
CA ARG A 356 -16.08 13.60 4.85
C ARG A 356 -15.92 14.43 3.58
N VAL A 357 -14.81 15.16 3.47
CA VAL A 357 -14.50 16.01 2.32
C VAL A 357 -13.24 15.48 1.64
N GLY A 358 -13.40 14.99 0.42
CA GLY A 358 -12.35 14.54 -0.49
C GLY A 358 -11.90 15.63 -1.46
N ASN A 359 -11.32 15.21 -2.59
CA ASN A 359 -10.90 16.09 -3.68
C ASN A 359 -11.96 16.23 -4.78
N ALA A 360 -13.01 15.42 -4.74
CA ALA A 360 -14.14 15.46 -5.67
C ALA A 360 -15.30 16.28 -5.08
N PRO A 361 -16.21 16.80 -5.93
CA PRO A 361 -17.43 17.43 -5.45
C PRO A 361 -18.21 16.52 -4.51
N LEU A 362 -18.81 17.09 -3.49
CA LEU A 362 -19.66 16.39 -2.54
C LEU A 362 -21.03 16.13 -3.16
N ASP A 363 -21.52 14.89 -3.04
CA ASP A 363 -22.90 14.59 -3.44
C ASP A 363 -23.88 15.25 -2.47
N ALA A 364 -24.56 16.29 -2.93
CA ALA A 364 -25.51 17.04 -2.12
C ALA A 364 -26.73 16.19 -1.68
N SER A 365 -27.03 15.10 -2.38
CA SER A 365 -28.10 14.15 -2.01
C SER A 365 -27.66 13.14 -0.94
N ALA A 366 -26.33 12.95 -0.77
CA ALA A 366 -25.76 11.88 0.03
C ALA A 366 -24.44 12.30 0.72
N LEU A 367 -24.46 13.38 1.49
CA LEU A 367 -23.34 13.83 2.29
C LEU A 367 -22.96 12.77 3.34
N VAL A 368 -21.69 12.43 3.39
CA VAL A 368 -21.19 11.40 4.31
C VAL A 368 -20.59 12.06 5.56
N PHE A 369 -21.21 11.76 6.71
CA PHE A 369 -20.74 12.20 8.03
C PHE A 369 -20.11 11.03 8.79
N HIS A 370 -18.98 11.30 9.44
CA HIS A 370 -18.30 10.36 10.32
C HIS A 370 -18.34 10.87 11.76
N GLY A 371 -18.89 10.05 12.67
CA GLY A 371 -18.95 10.34 14.12
C GLY A 371 -17.96 9.54 14.94
N GLY A 372 -17.21 8.63 14.32
CA GLY A 372 -16.25 7.72 14.96
C GLY A 372 -14.90 7.70 14.25
N GLY A 373 -14.10 6.70 14.57
CA GLY A 373 -12.83 6.45 13.89
C GLY A 373 -13.02 5.71 12.57
N GLU A 374 -12.07 5.86 11.67
CA GLU A 374 -12.07 5.14 10.38
C GLU A 374 -11.67 3.68 10.56
N VAL A 375 -12.41 2.79 9.90
CA VAL A 375 -12.12 1.36 9.78
C VAL A 375 -11.79 0.97 8.35
N VAL A 376 -11.37 -0.26 8.13
CA VAL A 376 -11.09 -0.77 6.77
C VAL A 376 -12.32 -0.72 5.88
N GLY A 377 -13.50 -1.05 6.45
CA GLY A 377 -14.76 -1.06 5.72
C GLY A 377 -14.96 -2.33 4.90
N ASP A 378 -15.83 -2.25 3.89
CA ASP A 378 -16.24 -3.39 3.09
C ASP A 378 -15.08 -4.02 2.32
N ILE A 379 -14.95 -5.34 2.47
CA ILE A 379 -14.01 -6.18 1.75
C ILE A 379 -14.84 -7.13 0.88
N PRO A 380 -14.65 -7.12 -0.44
CA PRO A 380 -15.34 -8.05 -1.32
C PRO A 380 -15.10 -9.50 -0.89
N LYS A 381 -16.18 -10.29 -0.81
CA LYS A 381 -16.08 -11.71 -0.47
C LYS A 381 -15.62 -12.52 -1.67
N GLY A 382 -14.69 -13.44 -1.44
CA GLY A 382 -14.20 -14.35 -2.46
C GLY A 382 -12.92 -13.88 -3.13
N LEU A 383 -12.54 -14.59 -4.17
CA LEU A 383 -11.34 -14.31 -4.95
C LEU A 383 -11.60 -13.15 -5.93
N PRO A 384 -10.55 -12.41 -6.31
CA PRO A 384 -10.67 -11.41 -7.37
C PRO A 384 -11.00 -12.04 -8.72
N ASP A 385 -11.59 -11.26 -9.61
CA ASP A 385 -11.74 -11.64 -11.00
C ASP A 385 -10.39 -11.84 -11.67
N PHE A 386 -10.21 -12.95 -12.34
CA PHE A 386 -8.98 -13.23 -13.08
C PHE A 386 -9.05 -12.58 -14.46
N SER A 387 -8.16 -11.64 -14.69
CA SER A 387 -8.03 -10.95 -15.98
C SER A 387 -6.58 -10.59 -16.27
N ILE A 388 -6.20 -10.65 -17.53
CA ILE A 388 -4.89 -10.15 -17.95
C ILE A 388 -5.02 -8.63 -18.07
N PRO A 389 -4.14 -7.83 -17.41
CA PRO A 389 -4.21 -6.39 -17.50
C PRO A 389 -3.96 -5.92 -18.93
N GLU A 390 -4.85 -5.07 -19.42
CA GLU A 390 -4.68 -4.40 -20.71
C GLU A 390 -3.70 -3.24 -20.53
N ILE A 391 -2.63 -3.23 -21.32
CA ILE A 391 -1.60 -2.20 -21.28
C ILE A 391 -1.49 -1.59 -22.65
N ASP A 392 -1.89 -0.34 -22.81
CA ASP A 392 -1.62 0.43 -24.02
C ASP A 392 -0.14 0.84 -24.12
N GLY A 393 0.36 1.08 -25.33
CA GLY A 393 1.78 1.36 -25.56
C GLY A 393 2.29 2.61 -24.84
N HIS A 394 1.43 3.60 -24.61
CA HIS A 394 1.79 4.82 -23.85
C HIS A 394 1.97 4.55 -22.36
N SER A 395 1.04 3.84 -21.76
CA SER A 395 1.11 3.41 -20.35
C SER A 395 2.30 2.48 -20.12
N ALA A 396 2.59 1.58 -21.07
CA ALA A 396 3.76 0.72 -21.00
C ALA A 396 5.07 1.53 -20.97
N MET A 397 5.23 2.53 -21.83
CA MET A 397 6.41 3.40 -21.84
C MET A 397 6.55 4.21 -20.55
N THR A 398 5.45 4.71 -20.00
CA THR A 398 5.45 5.51 -18.76
C THR A 398 5.76 4.66 -17.53
N LEU A 399 5.26 3.43 -17.48
CA LEU A 399 5.48 2.50 -16.38
C LEU A 399 6.82 1.75 -16.46
N MET A 400 7.52 1.76 -17.60
CA MET A 400 8.77 1.03 -17.81
C MET A 400 9.87 1.44 -16.81
N PRO A 401 10.22 2.72 -16.63
CA PRO A 401 11.27 3.11 -15.68
C PRO A 401 10.96 2.68 -14.23
N PRO A 402 9.79 2.97 -13.66
CA PRO A 402 9.47 2.50 -12.31
C PRO A 402 9.41 0.97 -12.22
N ALA A 403 8.95 0.25 -13.24
CA ALA A 403 8.92 -1.20 -13.26
C ALA A 403 10.34 -1.80 -13.14
N ILE A 404 11.32 -1.25 -13.86
CA ILE A 404 12.72 -1.68 -13.77
C ILE A 404 13.27 -1.42 -12.37
N ILE A 405 13.02 -0.24 -11.79
CA ILE A 405 13.52 0.12 -10.46
C ILE A 405 12.92 -0.81 -9.41
N ILE A 406 11.60 -1.02 -9.43
CA ILE A 406 10.90 -1.90 -8.48
C ILE A 406 11.37 -3.34 -8.65
N ALA A 407 11.56 -3.81 -9.88
CA ALA A 407 12.04 -5.16 -10.15
C ALA A 407 13.45 -5.41 -9.56
N LEU A 408 14.36 -4.47 -9.74
CA LEU A 408 15.72 -4.57 -9.21
C LEU A 408 15.76 -4.46 -7.69
N LEU A 409 15.07 -3.47 -7.10
CA LEU A 409 15.02 -3.28 -5.65
C LEU A 409 14.34 -4.46 -4.95
N GLY A 410 13.18 -4.89 -5.45
CA GLY A 410 12.45 -6.03 -4.90
C GLY A 410 13.25 -7.33 -4.99
N PHE A 411 13.98 -7.54 -6.08
CA PHE A 411 14.85 -8.71 -6.20
C PHE A 411 16.06 -8.64 -5.24
N MET A 412 16.69 -7.48 -5.09
CA MET A 412 17.80 -7.32 -4.15
C MET A 412 17.38 -7.61 -2.71
N GLU A 413 16.21 -7.14 -2.31
CA GLU A 413 15.64 -7.44 -1.01
C GLU A 413 15.41 -8.95 -0.88
N ALA A 414 14.73 -9.56 -1.85
CA ALA A 414 14.41 -10.99 -1.85
C ALA A 414 15.67 -11.87 -1.79
N ILE A 415 16.70 -11.61 -2.61
CA ILE A 415 17.92 -12.43 -2.65
C ILE A 415 18.76 -12.25 -1.39
N SER A 416 18.79 -11.04 -0.81
CA SER A 416 19.49 -10.79 0.45
C SER A 416 18.86 -11.57 1.59
N ILE A 417 17.53 -11.59 1.65
CA ILE A 417 16.76 -12.36 2.62
C ILE A 417 16.97 -13.86 2.40
N ALA A 418 16.86 -14.34 1.15
CA ALA A 418 17.08 -15.73 0.80
C ALA A 418 18.47 -16.21 1.23
N LYS A 419 19.53 -15.43 0.97
CA LYS A 419 20.89 -15.73 1.43
C LYS A 419 21.01 -15.74 2.95
N ALA A 420 20.37 -14.79 3.66
CA ALA A 420 20.36 -14.77 5.12
C ALA A 420 19.66 -16.01 5.74
N MET A 421 18.58 -16.47 5.11
CA MET A 421 17.89 -17.72 5.53
C MET A 421 18.74 -18.96 5.18
N ALA A 422 19.36 -18.96 4.01
CA ALA A 422 20.24 -20.04 3.56
C ALA A 422 21.45 -20.23 4.48
N ALA A 423 22.03 -19.13 4.98
CA ALA A 423 23.12 -19.21 5.95
C ALA A 423 22.75 -19.94 7.25
N LYS A 424 21.45 -19.91 7.63
CA LYS A 424 20.95 -20.62 8.81
C LYS A 424 20.53 -22.07 8.52
N THR A 425 20.14 -22.36 7.28
CA THR A 425 19.57 -23.67 6.91
C THR A 425 20.54 -24.55 6.13
N GLY A 426 21.69 -24.01 5.71
CA GLY A 426 22.65 -24.72 4.83
C GLY A 426 22.18 -24.90 3.38
N GLN A 427 21.08 -24.23 2.98
CA GLN A 427 20.50 -24.32 1.66
C GLN A 427 21.34 -23.57 0.60
N ARG A 428 21.39 -24.08 -0.62
CA ARG A 428 21.98 -23.35 -1.75
C ARG A 428 20.92 -22.53 -2.45
N ILE A 429 21.23 -21.27 -2.73
CA ILE A 429 20.33 -20.34 -3.43
C ILE A 429 20.89 -20.08 -4.82
N ASP A 430 20.04 -20.26 -5.85
CA ASP A 430 20.32 -19.82 -7.22
C ASP A 430 19.62 -18.47 -7.48
N PRO A 431 20.40 -17.36 -7.65
CA PRO A 431 19.81 -16.05 -7.89
C PRO A 431 18.96 -15.96 -9.16
N ASN A 432 19.30 -16.72 -10.21
CA ASN A 432 18.53 -16.70 -11.45
C ASN A 432 17.20 -17.41 -11.28
N GLN A 433 17.21 -18.53 -10.58
CA GLN A 433 15.98 -19.27 -10.25
C GLN A 433 15.08 -18.44 -9.34
N GLU A 434 15.66 -17.71 -8.37
CA GLU A 434 14.89 -16.83 -7.50
C GLU A 434 14.24 -15.68 -8.29
N LEU A 435 14.97 -15.08 -9.26
CA LEU A 435 14.41 -14.08 -10.19
C LEU A 435 13.25 -14.63 -11.01
N MET A 436 13.36 -15.85 -11.52
CA MET A 436 12.28 -16.49 -12.26
C MET A 436 11.05 -16.71 -11.36
N GLY A 437 11.26 -17.20 -10.13
CA GLY A 437 10.18 -17.40 -9.16
C GLY A 437 9.46 -16.11 -8.78
N GLN A 438 10.21 -15.05 -8.47
CA GLN A 438 9.63 -13.73 -8.16
C GLN A 438 8.95 -13.11 -9.38
N GLY A 439 9.54 -13.25 -10.57
CA GLY A 439 8.96 -12.79 -11.83
C GLY A 439 7.63 -13.48 -12.13
N LEU A 440 7.57 -14.81 -12.05
CA LEU A 440 6.34 -15.57 -12.23
C LEU A 440 5.28 -15.21 -11.19
N ALA A 441 5.69 -14.99 -9.93
CA ALA A 441 4.78 -14.57 -8.87
C ALA A 441 4.11 -13.22 -9.18
N ASN A 442 4.88 -12.24 -9.68
CA ASN A 442 4.35 -10.95 -10.09
C ASN A 442 3.46 -11.05 -11.35
N MET A 443 3.87 -11.84 -12.35
CA MET A 443 3.11 -12.04 -13.59
C MET A 443 1.77 -12.76 -13.32
N ILE A 444 1.79 -13.90 -12.62
CA ILE A 444 0.59 -14.67 -12.33
C ILE A 444 -0.27 -13.91 -11.31
N GLY A 445 0.37 -13.23 -10.35
CA GLY A 445 -0.32 -12.38 -9.39
C GLY A 445 -1.08 -11.24 -10.07
N SER A 446 -0.51 -10.61 -11.11
CA SER A 446 -1.19 -9.53 -11.83
C SER A 446 -2.50 -10.00 -12.46
N ALA A 447 -2.56 -11.23 -12.99
CA ALA A 447 -3.81 -11.82 -13.49
C ALA A 447 -4.86 -12.02 -12.38
N ALA A 448 -4.45 -12.06 -11.12
CA ALA A 448 -5.31 -12.13 -9.93
C ALA A 448 -5.39 -10.78 -9.19
N GLN A 449 -5.33 -9.67 -9.90
CA GLN A 449 -5.46 -8.30 -9.37
C GLN A 449 -4.40 -7.92 -8.30
N SER A 450 -3.23 -8.57 -8.32
CA SER A 450 -2.11 -8.21 -7.45
C SER A 450 -1.37 -6.99 -7.97
N TYR A 451 -0.91 -6.13 -7.07
CA TYR A 451 0.11 -5.14 -7.34
C TYR A 451 1.52 -5.72 -7.09
N PRO A 452 2.63 -5.03 -7.42
CA PRO A 452 3.98 -5.57 -7.28
C PRO A 452 4.31 -6.08 -5.88
N VAL A 453 4.92 -7.26 -5.80
CA VAL A 453 5.30 -7.93 -4.55
C VAL A 453 6.78 -8.32 -4.56
N ALA A 454 7.34 -8.54 -3.36
CA ALA A 454 8.72 -9.02 -3.18
C ALA A 454 8.87 -9.86 -1.91
N GLY A 455 10.09 -10.34 -1.64
CA GLY A 455 10.41 -11.08 -0.41
C GLY A 455 10.31 -10.21 0.84
N SER A 456 9.85 -10.78 1.96
CA SER A 456 9.74 -10.11 3.24
C SER A 456 10.65 -10.71 4.30
N PHE A 457 11.53 -9.90 4.90
CA PHE A 457 12.43 -10.36 5.95
C PHE A 457 11.68 -10.86 7.19
N SER A 458 10.72 -10.08 7.69
CA SER A 458 9.99 -10.41 8.92
C SER A 458 9.19 -11.71 8.77
N ARG A 459 8.47 -11.87 7.65
CA ARG A 459 7.68 -13.07 7.39
C ARG A 459 8.56 -14.31 7.13
N SER A 460 9.69 -14.14 6.42
CA SER A 460 10.65 -15.24 6.21
C SER A 460 11.29 -15.71 7.52
N ALA A 461 11.60 -14.77 8.42
CA ALA A 461 12.11 -15.10 9.74
C ALA A 461 11.06 -15.85 10.59
N VAL A 462 9.80 -15.41 10.56
CA VAL A 462 8.69 -16.10 11.22
C VAL A 462 8.48 -17.50 10.63
N ASN A 463 8.52 -17.63 9.30
CA ASN A 463 8.38 -18.91 8.60
C ASN A 463 9.46 -19.91 9.04
N LEU A 464 10.71 -19.46 9.06
CA LEU A 464 11.84 -20.30 9.52
C LEU A 464 11.71 -20.66 11.00
N GLN A 465 11.37 -19.69 11.88
CA GLN A 465 11.24 -19.92 13.33
C GLN A 465 10.07 -20.83 13.68
N ALA A 466 9.00 -20.80 12.88
CA ALA A 466 7.83 -21.66 13.04
C ALA A 466 8.07 -23.10 12.53
N GLY A 467 9.25 -23.37 11.95
CA GLY A 467 9.66 -24.72 11.56
C GLY A 467 9.39 -25.06 10.10
N ALA A 468 9.31 -24.08 9.20
CA ALA A 468 9.17 -24.32 7.77
C ALA A 468 10.36 -25.10 7.21
N VAL A 469 10.07 -26.22 6.56
CA VAL A 469 11.05 -27.12 5.94
C VAL A 469 11.10 -26.92 4.42
N SER A 470 9.96 -26.57 3.81
CA SER A 470 9.83 -26.44 2.36
C SER A 470 8.99 -25.21 1.95
N GLY A 471 8.91 -24.97 0.64
CA GLY A 471 8.05 -23.94 0.06
C GLY A 471 6.55 -24.16 0.29
N LEU A 472 6.13 -25.38 0.69
CA LEU A 472 4.73 -25.66 1.02
C LEU A 472 4.21 -24.83 2.20
N SER A 473 5.06 -24.37 3.09
CA SER A 473 4.65 -23.43 4.15
C SER A 473 4.00 -22.17 3.59
N ASN A 474 4.56 -21.59 2.51
CA ASN A 474 3.97 -20.43 1.85
C ASN A 474 2.70 -20.79 1.06
N VAL A 475 2.61 -21.99 0.52
CA VAL A 475 1.35 -22.48 -0.09
C VAL A 475 0.25 -22.59 0.96
N PHE A 476 0.55 -23.11 2.15
CA PHE A 476 -0.42 -23.12 3.26
C PHE A 476 -0.79 -21.72 3.74
N ALA A 477 0.18 -20.79 3.77
CA ALA A 477 -0.13 -19.40 4.05
C ALA A 477 -1.08 -18.79 3.01
N SER A 478 -0.85 -19.05 1.73
CA SER A 478 -1.74 -18.67 0.63
C SER A 478 -3.14 -19.22 0.77
N LEU A 479 -3.28 -20.50 1.09
CA LEU A 479 -4.57 -21.14 1.33
C LEU A 479 -5.30 -20.53 2.54
N ALA A 480 -4.57 -20.18 3.60
CA ALA A 480 -5.15 -19.49 4.75
C ALA A 480 -5.64 -18.08 4.39
N VAL A 481 -4.96 -17.36 3.47
CA VAL A 481 -5.45 -16.07 2.94
C VAL A 481 -6.71 -16.29 2.10
N VAL A 482 -6.78 -17.34 1.27
CA VAL A 482 -8.00 -17.72 0.54
C VAL A 482 -9.15 -17.98 1.52
N ALA A 483 -8.91 -18.74 2.58
CA ALA A 483 -9.92 -18.98 3.62
C ALA A 483 -10.35 -17.65 4.28
N THR A 484 -9.42 -16.71 4.48
CA THR A 484 -9.73 -15.37 5.01
C THR A 484 -10.66 -14.60 4.07
N LEU A 485 -10.41 -14.62 2.76
CA LEU A 485 -11.24 -13.95 1.76
C LEU A 485 -12.67 -14.50 1.69
N PHE A 486 -12.86 -15.80 1.95
CA PHE A 486 -14.20 -16.42 1.93
C PHE A 486 -14.95 -16.27 3.26
N PHE A 487 -14.28 -16.40 4.39
CA PHE A 487 -14.94 -16.59 5.68
C PHE A 487 -14.72 -15.45 6.69
N PHE A 488 -13.58 -14.75 6.64
CA PHE A 488 -13.19 -13.80 7.68
C PHE A 488 -13.26 -12.33 7.26
N THR A 489 -13.70 -12.03 6.03
CA THR A 489 -13.85 -10.64 5.55
C THR A 489 -14.77 -9.79 6.42
N PRO A 490 -15.92 -10.29 6.98
CA PRO A 490 -16.76 -9.50 7.85
C PRO A 490 -16.07 -9.09 9.16
N LEU A 491 -15.15 -9.93 9.66
CA LEU A 491 -14.38 -9.61 10.86
C LEU A 491 -13.38 -8.48 10.60
N LEU A 492 -12.76 -8.48 9.43
CA LEU A 492 -11.77 -7.48 9.04
C LEU A 492 -12.41 -6.11 8.72
N TYR A 493 -13.72 -6.05 8.49
CA TYR A 493 -14.45 -4.79 8.30
C TYR A 493 -14.18 -3.79 9.42
N HIS A 494 -14.27 -4.24 10.67
CA HIS A 494 -14.15 -3.40 11.88
C HIS A 494 -12.69 -3.07 12.27
N LEU A 495 -11.70 -3.47 11.48
CA LEU A 495 -10.29 -3.20 11.77
C LEU A 495 -9.99 -1.70 11.65
N PRO A 496 -9.55 -1.00 12.72
CA PRO A 496 -9.29 0.43 12.67
C PRO A 496 -8.09 0.78 11.78
N GLN A 497 -8.21 1.87 11.03
CA GLN A 497 -7.13 2.39 10.17
C GLN A 497 -5.86 2.76 10.96
N SER A 498 -6.03 3.26 12.19
CA SER A 498 -4.91 3.58 13.08
C SER A 498 -4.11 2.36 13.51
N VAL A 499 -4.74 1.18 13.57
CA VAL A 499 -4.05 -0.09 13.87
C VAL A 499 -3.19 -0.52 12.67
N LEU A 500 -3.70 -0.40 11.45
CA LEU A 500 -2.90 -0.63 10.24
C LEU A 500 -1.72 0.33 10.17
N ALA A 501 -1.92 1.60 10.50
CA ALA A 501 -0.84 2.59 10.60
C ALA A 501 0.22 2.17 11.63
N ALA A 502 -0.19 1.71 12.81
CA ALA A 502 0.71 1.22 13.85
C ALA A 502 1.53 -0.01 13.36
N ILE A 503 0.90 -0.94 12.66
CA ILE A 503 1.57 -2.11 12.07
C ILE A 503 2.65 -1.67 11.07
N ILE A 504 2.33 -0.73 10.17
CA ILE A 504 3.28 -0.19 9.19
C ILE A 504 4.46 0.46 9.91
N MET A 505 4.20 1.34 10.88
CA MET A 505 5.24 2.08 11.60
C MET A 505 6.20 1.13 12.33
N ILE A 506 5.70 0.08 12.99
CA ILE A 506 6.55 -0.94 13.64
C ILE A 506 7.35 -1.75 12.61
N ALA A 507 6.74 -2.10 11.48
CA ALA A 507 7.42 -2.86 10.45
C ALA A 507 8.58 -2.06 9.84
N VAL A 508 8.37 -0.77 9.54
CA VAL A 508 9.42 0.08 8.93
C VAL A 508 10.45 0.56 9.95
N ALA A 509 10.11 0.68 11.23
CA ALA A 509 11.09 0.97 12.28
C ALA A 509 12.19 -0.11 12.35
N GLY A 510 11.87 -1.36 12.00
CA GLY A 510 12.85 -2.44 11.87
C GLY A 510 13.79 -2.34 10.66
N LEU A 511 13.48 -1.47 9.69
CA LEU A 511 14.32 -1.22 8.51
C LEU A 511 15.38 -0.15 8.77
N ILE A 512 15.20 0.68 9.78
CA ILE A 512 16.13 1.77 10.11
C ILE A 512 17.41 1.21 10.69
N ASN A 513 18.49 1.31 9.92
CA ASN A 513 19.85 0.95 10.37
C ASN A 513 20.63 2.20 10.79
N ALA A 514 20.38 2.67 12.02
CA ALA A 514 21.07 3.85 12.57
C ALA A 514 22.60 3.67 12.67
N ARG A 515 23.08 2.46 12.95
CA ARG A 515 24.53 2.19 13.07
C ARG A 515 25.24 2.29 11.72
N GLY A 516 24.63 1.80 10.64
CA GLY A 516 25.17 1.92 9.28
C GLY A 516 25.29 3.38 8.84
N PHE A 517 24.38 4.25 9.27
CA PHE A 517 24.38 5.68 8.95
C PHE A 517 25.52 6.44 9.66
N ILE A 518 25.76 6.11 10.93
CA ILE A 518 26.84 6.72 11.73
C ILE A 518 28.21 6.31 11.20
N HIS A 519 28.39 5.06 10.76
CA HIS A 519 29.65 4.58 10.17
C HIS A 519 29.94 5.18 8.77
N ALA A 520 28.92 5.45 7.97
CA ALA A 520 29.08 6.08 6.66
C ALA A 520 29.41 7.58 6.77
N GLY A 521 29.05 8.25 7.83
CA GLY A 521 29.32 9.67 8.10
C GLY A 521 30.56 9.96 8.94
N GLY A 522 31.24 8.94 9.47
CA GLY A 522 32.44 9.10 10.27
C GLY A 522 33.71 9.27 9.44
N PRO A 523 34.73 10.00 9.93
CA PRO A 523 35.99 10.26 9.21
C PRO A 523 36.81 9.00 8.85
N ASN A 524 36.42 7.82 9.33
CA ASN A 524 37.11 6.53 9.09
C ASN A 524 36.45 5.68 7.97
N GLY A 525 35.45 6.20 7.24
CA GLY A 525 34.76 5.47 6.16
C GLY A 525 35.57 5.34 4.86
N MET A 526 36.81 5.86 4.79
CA MET A 526 37.65 5.83 3.56
C MET A 526 38.84 4.88 3.62
N THR A 527 39.00 4.06 4.62
CA THR A 527 40.14 3.15 4.71
C THR A 527 39.76 1.69 4.78
N GLY A 528 40.00 1.02 3.66
CA GLY A 528 40.57 -0.31 3.58
C GLY A 528 39.65 -1.51 3.48
N PRO A 529 39.99 -2.45 2.57
CA PRO A 529 39.40 -3.77 2.56
C PRO A 529 40.05 -4.59 3.65
N SER A 530 39.30 -5.12 4.57
CA SER A 530 39.81 -6.14 5.49
C SER A 530 38.83 -7.28 5.61
N GLN A 531 39.30 -8.40 5.06
CA GLN A 531 39.06 -9.83 5.34
C GLN A 531 37.63 -10.37 5.17
#